data_c82e572dab8675b62a19a62096be6ccc
#
_entry.id   c82e572dab8675b62a19a62096be6ccc
#
_cell.length_a   1.000
_cell.length_b   1.000
_cell.length_c   1.000
_cell.angle_alpha   90.00
_cell.angle_beta   90.00
_cell.angle_gamma   90.00
#
_symmetry.space_group_name_H-M   'P 1'
#
loop_
_entity.id
_entity.type
_entity.pdbx_description
1 polymer ?
#
loop_
_entity_poly.entity_id
_entity_poly.type
_entity_poly.pdbx_seq_one_letter_code
_entity_poly.pdbx_strand_id
1 'polypeptide(L)'
;TAVGKVKEAGKTVKQSIKPPNNRYTPALQGILQDAPNSINVKNTPLVLKELAEDQKKSVLFNSSKETSGQTVKKVRKTIVPTVKSGEFNKWFNSLSTKQLDELWSDKKTRRAIERQLRAPGGMHEWHLVSRAPTFKHWGVTAEKIRELRTAINEVEFVNPTGKHGGLGSTAAHNELLKIIDSSKDYNMFVRRLNNWANYRLKGGVEALPEGLRIKK
;
A
#
# COMPACT_ATOMS: atom_id res chain seq x y z
N THR A 1 10.52 0.73 -76.09
CA THR A 1 10.41 -0.33 -75.04
C THR A 1 11.58 -0.19 -74.06
N ALA A 2 11.35 0.50 -72.97
CA ALA A 2 12.33 0.66 -71.91
C ALA A 2 11.76 0.03 -70.63
N VAL A 3 12.43 -0.99 -70.15
CA VAL A 3 12.13 -1.69 -68.91
C VAL A 3 12.82 -0.91 -67.80
N GLY A 4 12.04 -0.26 -66.99
CA GLY A 4 12.54 0.41 -65.78
C GLY A 4 12.68 -0.59 -64.63
N LYS A 5 13.90 -0.77 -64.13
CA LYS A 5 14.19 -1.49 -62.90
C LYS A 5 13.84 -0.61 -61.69
N VAL A 6 12.86 -1.00 -60.94
CA VAL A 6 12.60 -0.44 -59.60
C VAL A 6 13.56 -1.10 -58.62
N LYS A 7 14.48 -0.35 -58.06
CA LYS A 7 15.28 -0.74 -56.91
C LYS A 7 14.50 -0.40 -55.66
N GLU A 8 14.07 -1.40 -54.96
CA GLU A 8 13.55 -1.28 -53.61
C GLU A 8 14.70 -1.03 -52.63
N ALA A 9 14.79 0.18 -52.16
CA ALA A 9 15.71 0.55 -51.08
C ALA A 9 15.04 0.29 -49.73
N GLY A 10 15.42 -0.80 -49.10
CA GLY A 10 15.03 -1.11 -47.73
C GLY A 10 15.49 -0.05 -46.74
N LYS A 11 14.62 0.90 -46.41
CA LYS A 11 14.82 1.77 -45.25
C LYS A 11 14.36 1.06 -44.01
N THR A 12 15.30 0.47 -43.27
CA THR A 12 15.12 0.08 -41.90
C THR A 12 14.87 1.35 -41.09
N VAL A 13 13.61 1.62 -40.82
CA VAL A 13 13.23 2.66 -39.84
C VAL A 13 13.56 2.12 -38.45
N LYS A 14 14.74 2.46 -37.96
CA LYS A 14 15.03 2.40 -36.53
C LYS A 14 14.12 3.41 -35.86
N GLN A 15 12.94 2.96 -35.44
CA GLN A 15 12.15 3.69 -34.44
C GLN A 15 12.98 3.73 -33.16
N SER A 16 13.64 4.85 -32.96
CA SER A 16 14.18 5.22 -31.66
C SER A 16 12.98 5.40 -30.73
N ILE A 17 12.67 4.37 -29.95
CA ILE A 17 11.74 4.47 -28.84
C ILE A 17 12.43 5.40 -27.83
N LYS A 18 12.09 6.69 -27.89
CA LYS A 18 12.44 7.61 -26.81
C LYS A 18 11.86 7.02 -25.53
N PRO A 19 12.66 6.78 -24.48
CA PRO A 19 12.11 6.37 -23.21
C PRO A 19 11.07 7.40 -22.79
N PRO A 20 9.95 6.99 -22.17
CA PRO A 20 8.94 7.93 -21.73
C PRO A 20 9.62 8.96 -20.84
N ASN A 21 9.36 10.24 -21.12
CA ASN A 21 9.86 11.36 -20.34
C ASN A 21 9.79 11.03 -18.87
N ASN A 22 10.95 10.93 -18.24
CA ASN A 22 11.09 10.57 -16.84
C ASN A 22 10.53 11.73 -16.00
N ARG A 23 9.22 11.75 -15.78
CA ARG A 23 8.51 12.75 -14.96
C ARG A 23 8.66 12.46 -13.47
N TYR A 24 9.80 11.90 -13.09
CA TYR A 24 10.12 11.75 -11.68
C TYR A 24 10.66 13.08 -11.16
N THR A 25 10.07 13.54 -10.05
CA THR A 25 10.67 14.64 -9.32
C THR A 25 12.06 14.22 -8.80
N PRO A 26 13.03 15.15 -8.66
CA PRO A 26 14.35 14.81 -8.12
C PRO A 26 14.29 14.04 -6.79
N ALA A 27 13.29 14.34 -5.96
CA ALA A 27 13.05 13.62 -4.71
C ALA A 27 12.69 12.14 -4.91
N LEU A 28 11.92 11.81 -5.95
CA LEU A 28 11.57 10.42 -6.25
C LEU A 28 12.77 9.63 -6.83
N GLN A 29 13.63 10.28 -7.58
CA GLN A 29 14.84 9.63 -8.08
C GLN A 29 15.79 9.25 -6.93
N GLY A 30 15.98 10.13 -5.95
CA GLY A 30 16.76 9.81 -4.74
C GLY A 30 16.13 8.69 -3.90
N ILE A 31 14.81 8.69 -3.79
CA ILE A 31 14.06 7.68 -3.04
C ILE A 31 14.22 6.27 -3.64
N LEU A 32 14.31 6.17 -4.97
CA LEU A 32 14.40 4.88 -5.67
C LEU A 32 15.84 4.35 -5.78
N GLN A 33 16.85 5.21 -5.61
CA GLN A 33 18.27 4.86 -5.75
C GLN A 33 18.93 4.34 -4.47
N ASP A 34 18.33 4.57 -3.29
CA ASP A 34 18.83 4.04 -2.03
C ASP A 34 18.62 2.52 -1.90
N ALA A 35 19.49 1.73 -2.52
CA ALA A 35 19.64 0.31 -2.21
C ALA A 35 20.55 0.17 -0.97
N PRO A 36 20.08 -0.38 0.15
CA PRO A 36 20.92 -0.57 1.31
C PRO A 36 21.78 -1.83 1.15
N ASN A 37 23.07 -1.67 1.06
CA ASN A 37 23.99 -2.72 1.50
C ASN A 37 24.07 -2.67 3.03
N SER A 38 23.79 -3.82 3.65
CA SER A 38 24.01 -4.15 5.06
C SER A 38 23.14 -3.45 6.11
N ILE A 39 22.11 -4.17 6.58
CA ILE A 39 21.49 -3.90 7.88
C ILE A 39 21.89 -5.03 8.82
N ASN A 40 22.53 -4.64 9.91
CA ASN A 40 22.94 -5.50 11.02
C ASN A 40 21.70 -5.87 11.86
N VAL A 41 21.20 -7.10 11.68
CA VAL A 41 20.02 -7.64 12.38
C VAL A 41 20.46 -8.15 13.76
N LYS A 42 20.69 -7.28 14.74
CA LYS A 42 20.99 -7.73 16.11
C LYS A 42 20.05 -7.25 17.22
N ASN A 43 19.02 -6.48 16.94
CA ASN A 43 18.11 -6.01 18.00
C ASN A 43 16.63 -6.06 17.63
N THR A 44 16.08 -7.28 17.42
CA THR A 44 14.62 -7.44 17.39
C THR A 44 14.19 -8.75 18.06
N PRO A 45 14.19 -8.84 19.40
CA PRO A 45 13.71 -10.08 20.03
C PRO A 45 12.37 -10.03 20.73
N LEU A 46 11.73 -8.89 20.97
CA LEU A 46 10.55 -8.85 21.85
C LEU A 46 9.19 -8.88 21.13
N VAL A 47 9.07 -8.28 19.96
CA VAL A 47 7.77 -8.21 19.25
C VAL A 47 7.43 -9.53 18.53
N LEU A 48 8.43 -10.30 18.11
CA LEU A 48 8.21 -11.57 17.40
C LEU A 48 7.77 -12.72 18.32
N LYS A 49 8.05 -12.63 19.63
CA LYS A 49 7.69 -13.68 20.58
C LYS A 49 6.23 -13.63 21.01
N GLU A 50 5.65 -12.45 21.12
CA GLU A 50 4.23 -12.25 21.41
C GLU A 50 3.33 -12.65 20.24
N LEU A 51 3.77 -12.43 18.98
CA LEU A 51 3.03 -12.82 17.78
C LEU A 51 3.01 -14.34 17.56
N ALA A 52 3.99 -15.08 18.06
CA ALA A 52 4.07 -16.53 17.91
C ALA A 52 3.16 -17.29 18.89
N GLU A 53 2.84 -16.72 20.05
CA GLU A 53 1.96 -17.36 21.05
C GLU A 53 0.48 -17.15 20.74
N ASP A 54 0.11 -16.03 20.12
CA ASP A 54 -1.28 -15.77 19.71
C ASP A 54 -1.72 -16.62 18.50
N GLN A 55 -0.78 -17.06 17.67
CA GLN A 55 -1.09 -17.93 16.53
C GLN A 55 -1.44 -19.36 16.94
N LYS A 56 -1.00 -19.83 18.11
CA LYS A 56 -1.35 -21.18 18.61
C LYS A 56 -2.78 -21.30 19.14
N LYS A 57 -3.41 -20.20 19.49
CA LYS A 57 -4.80 -20.20 20.00
C LYS A 57 -5.88 -20.14 18.94
N SER A 58 -5.58 -19.72 17.72
CA SER A 58 -6.56 -19.60 16.64
C SER A 58 -6.79 -20.88 15.82
N VAL A 59 -5.97 -21.93 16.01
CA VAL A 59 -6.07 -23.19 15.25
C VAL A 59 -7.11 -24.17 15.83
N LEU A 60 -7.63 -23.91 17.02
CA LEU A 60 -8.52 -24.86 17.72
C LEU A 60 -10.03 -24.73 17.44
N PHE A 61 -10.46 -23.87 16.51
CA PHE A 61 -11.90 -23.67 16.26
C PHE A 61 -12.46 -24.22 14.94
N ASN A 62 -11.70 -25.02 14.20
CA ASN A 62 -12.20 -25.62 12.94
C ASN A 62 -11.80 -27.09 12.79
N SER A 63 -12.16 -27.94 13.74
CA SER A 63 -12.12 -29.36 13.53
C SER A 63 -13.47 -29.98 13.94
N SER A 64 -14.36 -30.16 12.96
CA SER A 64 -15.39 -31.19 13.04
C SER A 64 -15.98 -31.49 11.66
N LYS A 65 -15.74 -32.75 11.24
CA LYS A 65 -16.46 -33.61 10.29
C LYS A 65 -16.35 -33.34 8.80
N GLU A 66 -15.43 -34.06 8.19
CA GLU A 66 -15.57 -34.53 6.82
C GLU A 66 -16.67 -35.60 6.73
N THR A 67 -17.63 -35.40 5.83
CA THR A 67 -18.45 -36.46 5.26
C THR A 67 -18.57 -36.21 3.76
N SER A 68 -18.22 -37.25 3.01
CA SER A 68 -18.21 -37.32 1.55
C SER A 68 -19.55 -36.96 0.91
N GLY A 69 -19.54 -36.10 -0.10
CA GLY A 69 -20.69 -35.81 -0.97
C GLY A 69 -20.49 -34.49 -1.70
N GLN A 70 -20.58 -34.55 -3.01
CA GLN A 70 -20.44 -33.45 -3.95
C GLN A 70 -20.85 -32.07 -3.39
N THR A 71 -19.89 -31.22 -3.12
CA THR A 71 -20.17 -29.91 -2.55
C THR A 71 -20.12 -28.87 -3.65
N VAL A 72 -21.29 -28.42 -4.08
CA VAL A 72 -21.45 -27.09 -4.67
C VAL A 72 -20.87 -26.12 -3.64
N LYS A 73 -19.72 -25.52 -3.91
CA LYS A 73 -19.10 -24.50 -3.06
C LYS A 73 -20.04 -23.29 -3.01
N LYS A 74 -21.02 -23.31 -2.11
CA LYS A 74 -21.79 -22.14 -1.74
C LYS A 74 -20.80 -21.18 -1.13
N VAL A 75 -20.37 -20.18 -1.89
CA VAL A 75 -19.53 -19.08 -1.41
C VAL A 75 -20.26 -18.44 -0.23
N ARG A 76 -19.88 -18.79 0.98
CA ARG A 76 -20.41 -18.15 2.19
C ARG A 76 -20.04 -16.68 2.06
N LYS A 77 -21.04 -15.84 1.90
CA LYS A 77 -20.88 -14.38 1.87
C LYS A 77 -20.17 -13.96 3.15
N THR A 78 -18.91 -13.60 3.06
CA THR A 78 -18.16 -13.12 4.21
C THR A 78 -18.80 -11.83 4.72
N ILE A 79 -19.23 -11.84 5.97
CA ILE A 79 -19.76 -10.65 6.63
C ILE A 79 -18.59 -9.92 7.25
N VAL A 80 -18.30 -8.72 6.76
CA VAL A 80 -17.26 -7.85 7.35
C VAL A 80 -17.86 -7.16 8.59
N PRO A 81 -17.29 -7.39 9.79
CA PRO A 81 -17.76 -6.71 11.01
C PRO A 81 -17.60 -5.20 10.89
N THR A 82 -18.27 -4.46 11.76
CA THR A 82 -18.17 -3.00 11.77
C THR A 82 -17.24 -2.50 12.88
N VAL A 83 -16.64 -1.33 12.67
CA VAL A 83 -15.90 -0.62 13.73
C VAL A 83 -16.85 -0.25 14.87
N LYS A 84 -18.11 0.09 14.55
CA LYS A 84 -19.13 0.44 15.54
C LYS A 84 -19.47 -0.71 16.50
N SER A 85 -19.39 -1.96 16.03
CA SER A 85 -19.59 -3.14 16.89
C SER A 85 -18.38 -3.47 17.77
N GLY A 86 -17.23 -2.82 17.56
CA GLY A 86 -15.97 -3.13 18.23
C GLY A 86 -15.21 -4.35 17.66
N GLU A 87 -15.84 -5.12 16.76
CA GLU A 87 -15.29 -6.42 16.30
C GLU A 87 -14.35 -6.30 15.08
N PHE A 88 -14.40 -5.19 14.35
CA PHE A 88 -13.68 -5.07 13.07
C PHE A 88 -12.17 -5.26 13.21
N ASN A 89 -11.55 -4.57 14.14
CA ASN A 89 -10.10 -4.62 14.31
C ASN A 89 -9.63 -6.04 14.66
N LYS A 90 -10.27 -6.68 15.63
CA LYS A 90 -9.98 -8.06 16.01
C LYS A 90 -10.13 -9.02 14.84
N TRP A 91 -11.23 -8.89 14.09
CA TRP A 91 -11.47 -9.68 12.89
C TRP A 91 -10.39 -9.47 11.83
N PHE A 92 -10.09 -8.20 11.48
CA PHE A 92 -9.07 -7.88 10.47
C PHE A 92 -7.70 -8.41 10.87
N ASN A 93 -7.32 -8.24 12.13
CA ASN A 93 -6.03 -8.67 12.65
C ASN A 93 -5.90 -10.20 12.70
N SER A 94 -7.00 -10.94 12.90
CA SER A 94 -7.01 -12.41 12.91
C SER A 94 -6.88 -13.04 11.51
N LEU A 95 -7.14 -12.28 10.43
CA LEU A 95 -6.96 -12.79 9.07
C LEU A 95 -5.47 -13.05 8.80
N SER A 96 -5.15 -14.18 8.18
CA SER A 96 -3.85 -14.34 7.55
C SER A 96 -3.73 -13.41 6.33
N THR A 97 -2.49 -13.16 5.87
CA THR A 97 -2.25 -12.37 4.65
C THR A 97 -2.97 -12.95 3.46
N LYS A 98 -2.91 -14.27 3.28
CA LYS A 98 -3.60 -15.00 2.20
C LYS A 98 -5.12 -14.82 2.26
N GLN A 99 -5.71 -14.93 3.44
CA GLN A 99 -7.16 -14.71 3.62
C GLN A 99 -7.55 -13.28 3.26
N LEU A 100 -6.75 -12.30 3.68
CA LEU A 100 -7.01 -10.91 3.30
C LEU A 100 -6.88 -10.69 1.79
N ASP A 101 -5.87 -11.26 1.12
CA ASP A 101 -5.69 -11.16 -0.33
C ASP A 101 -6.89 -11.77 -1.09
N GLU A 102 -7.39 -12.93 -0.63
CA GLU A 102 -8.60 -13.55 -1.19
C GLU A 102 -9.83 -12.65 -1.04
N LEU A 103 -10.06 -12.10 0.16
CA LEU A 103 -11.17 -11.16 0.42
C LEU A 103 -11.01 -9.86 -0.37
N TRP A 104 -9.79 -9.39 -0.58
CA TRP A 104 -9.49 -8.17 -1.32
C TRP A 104 -9.74 -8.29 -2.81
N SER A 105 -9.67 -9.51 -3.37
CA SER A 105 -9.99 -9.81 -4.77
C SER A 105 -11.47 -9.57 -5.09
N ASP A 106 -12.38 -9.81 -4.12
CA ASP A 106 -13.79 -9.48 -4.27
C ASP A 106 -14.04 -7.99 -4.03
N LYS A 107 -14.42 -7.27 -5.08
CA LYS A 107 -14.65 -5.83 -5.06
C LYS A 107 -15.64 -5.37 -3.99
N LYS A 108 -16.65 -6.17 -3.70
CA LYS A 108 -17.70 -5.84 -2.72
C LYS A 108 -17.15 -5.95 -1.29
N THR A 109 -16.47 -7.05 -1.00
CA THR A 109 -15.85 -7.31 0.29
C THR A 109 -14.72 -6.30 0.54
N ARG A 110 -13.85 -6.06 -0.45
CA ARG A 110 -12.81 -5.01 -0.38
C ARG A 110 -13.40 -3.66 0.02
N ARG A 111 -14.43 -3.19 -0.67
CA ARG A 111 -15.09 -1.92 -0.34
C ARG A 111 -15.69 -1.89 1.07
N ALA A 112 -16.19 -3.03 1.56
CA ALA A 112 -16.67 -3.14 2.93
C ALA A 112 -15.53 -3.00 3.94
N ILE A 113 -14.39 -3.66 3.72
CA ILE A 113 -13.19 -3.56 4.56
C ILE A 113 -12.63 -2.13 4.54
N GLU A 114 -12.43 -1.56 3.34
CA GLU A 114 -11.94 -0.19 3.18
C GLU A 114 -12.81 0.82 3.93
N ARG A 115 -14.14 0.67 3.87
CA ARG A 115 -15.08 1.55 4.60
C ARG A 115 -14.84 1.51 6.11
N GLN A 116 -14.57 0.33 6.68
CA GLN A 116 -14.29 0.21 8.11
C GLN A 116 -12.92 0.81 8.47
N LEU A 117 -11.89 0.58 7.65
CA LEU A 117 -10.57 1.18 7.84
C LEU A 117 -10.62 2.72 7.74
N ARG A 118 -11.53 3.29 6.92
CA ARG A 118 -11.73 4.75 6.77
C ARG A 118 -12.58 5.38 7.86
N ALA A 119 -13.20 4.62 8.73
CA ALA A 119 -14.05 5.18 9.80
C ALA A 119 -13.20 5.76 10.96
N PRO A 120 -13.49 6.99 11.45
CA PRO A 120 -14.36 7.98 10.84
C PRO A 120 -13.78 8.55 9.54
N GLY A 121 -14.64 9.12 8.67
CA GLY A 121 -14.21 9.78 7.43
C GLY A 121 -13.49 11.12 7.68
N GLY A 122 -13.18 11.85 6.59
CA GLY A 122 -12.54 13.16 6.66
C GLY A 122 -11.02 13.13 6.88
N MET A 123 -10.40 11.95 6.75
CA MET A 123 -8.97 11.74 6.98
C MET A 123 -8.24 11.40 5.69
N HIS A 124 -7.07 11.99 5.50
CA HIS A 124 -6.11 11.55 4.50
C HIS A 124 -5.39 10.29 4.99
N GLU A 125 -5.44 9.23 4.22
CA GLU A 125 -5.04 7.89 4.63
C GLU A 125 -3.65 7.45 4.13
N TRP A 126 -2.90 8.33 3.49
CA TRP A 126 -1.55 8.06 2.94
C TRP A 126 -1.47 6.75 2.13
N HIS A 127 -2.61 6.36 1.50
CA HIS A 127 -2.83 5.09 0.80
C HIS A 127 -2.70 3.81 1.65
N LEU A 128 -2.63 3.90 2.99
CA LEU A 128 -2.60 2.73 3.86
C LEU A 128 -3.86 1.87 3.70
N VAL A 129 -5.02 2.50 3.50
CA VAL A 129 -6.28 1.77 3.32
C VAL A 129 -6.34 1.09 1.96
N SER A 130 -6.04 1.80 0.88
CA SER A 130 -6.09 1.24 -0.47
C SER A 130 -5.02 0.16 -0.73
N ARG A 131 -3.96 0.12 0.08
CA ARG A 131 -2.89 -0.89 0.08
C ARG A 131 -2.88 -1.73 1.37
N ALA A 132 -4.02 -1.87 2.06
CA ALA A 132 -4.10 -2.60 3.32
C ALA A 132 -3.53 -4.02 3.26
N PRO A 133 -3.67 -4.82 2.18
CA PRO A 133 -2.98 -6.09 2.08
C PRO A 133 -1.46 -5.96 2.21
N THR A 134 -0.84 -5.01 1.51
CA THR A 134 0.61 -4.76 1.60
C THR A 134 1.03 -4.43 3.04
N PHE A 135 0.30 -3.53 3.70
CA PHE A 135 0.57 -3.18 5.10
C PHE A 135 0.34 -4.35 6.05
N LYS A 136 -0.65 -5.19 5.81
CA LYS A 136 -0.86 -6.43 6.54
C LYS A 136 0.32 -7.40 6.38
N HIS A 137 0.86 -7.56 5.16
CA HIS A 137 2.07 -8.34 4.91
C HIS A 137 3.29 -7.80 5.67
N TRP A 138 3.33 -6.50 5.94
CA TRP A 138 4.37 -5.86 6.77
C TRP A 138 4.05 -5.85 8.28
N GLY A 139 3.00 -6.57 8.71
CA GLY A 139 2.63 -6.71 10.11
C GLY A 139 1.87 -5.51 10.69
N VAL A 140 1.32 -4.62 9.85
CA VAL A 140 0.55 -3.46 10.32
C VAL A 140 -0.88 -3.86 10.64
N THR A 141 -1.36 -3.53 11.84
CA THR A 141 -2.71 -3.85 12.33
C THR A 141 -3.76 -2.86 11.82
N ALA A 142 -5.05 -3.23 11.95
CA ALA A 142 -6.16 -2.35 11.59
C ALA A 142 -6.16 -1.05 12.38
N GLU A 143 -5.86 -1.12 13.69
CA GLU A 143 -5.75 0.05 14.56
C GLU A 143 -4.70 1.00 14.04
N LYS A 144 -3.51 0.45 13.71
CA LYS A 144 -2.40 1.24 13.21
C LYS A 144 -2.73 1.92 11.88
N ILE A 145 -3.36 1.21 10.93
CA ILE A 145 -3.83 1.82 9.67
C ILE A 145 -4.78 2.99 9.94
N ARG A 146 -5.66 2.86 10.93
CA ARG A 146 -6.64 3.88 11.29
C ARG A 146 -6.06 5.06 12.04
N GLU A 147 -5.03 4.84 12.86
CA GLU A 147 -4.31 5.88 13.60
C GLU A 147 -3.40 6.72 12.69
N LEU A 148 -2.78 6.08 11.70
CA LEU A 148 -1.81 6.71 10.80
C LEU A 148 -2.48 7.54 9.70
N ARG A 149 -3.45 8.37 10.06
CA ARG A 149 -4.18 9.25 9.14
C ARG A 149 -4.13 10.69 9.64
N THR A 150 -4.18 11.64 8.72
CA THR A 150 -4.16 13.07 9.01
C THR A 150 -5.49 13.69 8.58
N ALA A 151 -6.01 14.67 9.31
CA ALA A 151 -7.20 15.39 8.87
C ALA A 151 -6.95 16.02 7.48
N ILE A 152 -7.92 15.85 6.54
CA ILE A 152 -7.73 16.29 5.15
C ILE A 152 -7.40 17.77 5.03
N ASN A 153 -7.96 18.60 5.90
CA ASN A 153 -7.73 20.05 5.92
C ASN A 153 -6.32 20.44 6.40
N GLU A 154 -5.59 19.53 7.03
CA GLU A 154 -4.21 19.73 7.48
C GLU A 154 -3.18 19.31 6.41
N VAL A 155 -3.64 18.63 5.33
CA VAL A 155 -2.74 18.18 4.27
C VAL A 155 -2.64 19.21 3.17
N GLU A 156 -1.49 19.85 3.05
CA GLU A 156 -1.16 20.81 1.99
C GLU A 156 0.08 20.34 1.23
N PHE A 157 -0.08 20.21 -0.09
CA PHE A 157 1.01 19.82 -0.97
C PHE A 157 1.81 21.03 -1.42
N VAL A 158 3.09 20.83 -1.65
CA VAL A 158 3.99 21.78 -2.31
C VAL A 158 4.65 21.08 -3.51
N ASN A 159 5.21 21.86 -4.43
CA ASN A 159 5.94 21.37 -5.61
C ASN A 159 5.15 20.42 -6.55
N PRO A 160 3.97 20.83 -7.09
CA PRO A 160 3.33 22.14 -7.00
C PRO A 160 2.48 22.31 -5.75
N THR A 161 2.24 23.57 -5.37
CA THR A 161 1.37 23.91 -4.25
C THR A 161 -0.07 23.52 -4.54
N GLY A 162 -0.74 22.92 -3.56
CA GLY A 162 -2.13 22.51 -3.68
C GLY A 162 -2.66 21.83 -2.43
N LYS A 163 -3.98 21.64 -2.39
CA LYS A 163 -4.68 20.92 -1.31
C LYS A 163 -5.12 19.55 -1.76
N HIS A 164 -5.45 18.71 -0.81
CA HIS A 164 -6.06 17.41 -1.10
C HIS A 164 -7.31 17.57 -1.99
N GLY A 165 -7.37 16.80 -3.09
CA GLY A 165 -8.42 16.92 -4.11
C GLY A 165 -8.24 18.08 -5.11
N GLY A 166 -7.25 18.95 -4.92
CA GLY A 166 -6.91 20.06 -5.80
C GLY A 166 -5.70 19.82 -6.69
N LEU A 167 -5.09 20.91 -7.13
CA LEU A 167 -3.91 20.89 -7.98
C LEU A 167 -2.76 20.13 -7.30
N GLY A 168 -2.08 19.27 -8.07
CA GLY A 168 -0.96 18.47 -7.58
C GLY A 168 -1.36 17.21 -6.77
N SER A 169 -2.61 17.10 -6.33
CA SER A 169 -3.09 15.97 -5.55
C SER A 169 -2.93 14.62 -6.27
N THR A 170 -3.29 14.54 -7.54
CA THR A 170 -3.14 13.31 -8.33
C THR A 170 -1.67 12.89 -8.45
N ALA A 171 -0.75 13.85 -8.68
CA ALA A 171 0.67 13.58 -8.74
C ALA A 171 1.18 13.04 -7.39
N ALA A 172 0.83 13.69 -6.29
CA ALA A 172 1.18 13.28 -4.93
C ALA A 172 0.68 11.86 -4.61
N HIS A 173 -0.57 11.54 -4.95
CA HIS A 173 -1.14 10.22 -4.75
C HIS A 173 -0.43 9.14 -5.57
N ASN A 174 -0.11 9.42 -6.83
CA ASN A 174 0.65 8.49 -7.69
C ASN A 174 2.07 8.26 -7.17
N GLU A 175 2.70 9.29 -6.62
CA GLU A 175 4.01 9.18 -5.98
C GLU A 175 3.95 8.30 -4.73
N LEU A 176 2.96 8.51 -3.87
CA LEU A 176 2.74 7.68 -2.66
C LEU A 176 2.51 6.21 -3.01
N LEU A 177 1.69 5.92 -4.03
CA LEU A 177 1.47 4.55 -4.49
C LEU A 177 2.79 3.90 -4.96
N LYS A 178 3.62 4.62 -5.72
CA LYS A 178 4.93 4.13 -6.16
C LYS A 178 5.87 3.86 -4.97
N ILE A 179 5.87 4.73 -3.97
CA ILE A 179 6.65 4.54 -2.74
C ILE A 179 6.24 3.24 -2.05
N ILE A 180 4.94 2.98 -1.89
CA ILE A 180 4.45 1.76 -1.27
C ILE A 180 4.82 0.55 -2.13
N ASP A 181 4.44 0.57 -3.40
CA ASP A 181 4.57 -0.58 -4.32
C ASP A 181 6.04 -0.97 -4.59
N SER A 182 6.99 -0.03 -4.40
CA SER A 182 8.44 -0.27 -4.54
C SER A 182 9.15 -0.57 -3.23
N SER A 183 8.49 -0.48 -2.08
CA SER A 183 9.08 -0.77 -0.78
C SER A 183 9.00 -2.27 -0.47
N LYS A 184 10.07 -2.82 0.10
CA LYS A 184 10.14 -4.24 0.47
C LYS A 184 9.54 -4.53 1.85
N ASP A 185 9.55 -3.52 2.73
CA ASP A 185 9.10 -3.61 4.11
C ASP A 185 8.60 -2.24 4.61
N TYR A 186 8.01 -2.25 5.81
CA TYR A 186 7.46 -1.07 6.45
C TYR A 186 8.53 0.00 6.73
N ASN A 187 9.74 -0.40 7.13
CA ASN A 187 10.82 0.54 7.45
C ASN A 187 11.30 1.27 6.19
N MET A 188 11.42 0.56 5.07
CA MET A 188 11.76 1.18 3.78
C MET A 188 10.67 2.14 3.33
N PHE A 189 9.39 1.76 3.48
CA PHE A 189 8.27 2.63 3.21
C PHE A 189 8.35 3.92 4.04
N VAL A 190 8.53 3.82 5.36
CA VAL A 190 8.61 4.99 6.26
C VAL A 190 9.76 5.90 5.87
N ARG A 191 10.96 5.38 5.59
CA ARG A 191 12.10 6.20 5.14
C ARG A 191 11.80 6.97 3.87
N ARG A 192 11.26 6.29 2.86
CA ARG A 192 10.91 6.90 1.58
C ARG A 192 9.79 7.92 1.71
N LEU A 193 8.80 7.62 2.54
CA LEU A 193 7.71 8.55 2.85
C LEU A 193 8.23 9.83 3.51
N ASN A 194 9.18 9.74 4.45
CA ASN A 194 9.75 10.91 5.13
C ASN A 194 10.55 11.77 4.14
N ASN A 195 11.36 11.17 3.28
CA ASN A 195 12.07 11.91 2.23
C ASN A 195 11.10 12.60 1.27
N TRP A 196 10.06 11.90 0.84
CA TRP A 196 9.01 12.47 0.00
C TRP A 196 8.26 13.60 0.70
N ALA A 197 7.93 13.46 1.98
CA ALA A 197 7.23 14.45 2.77
C ALA A 197 8.01 15.77 2.83
N ASN A 198 9.33 15.73 3.05
CA ASN A 198 10.19 16.91 3.05
C ASN A 198 10.13 17.70 1.74
N TYR A 199 9.89 17.03 0.63
CA TYR A 199 9.79 17.67 -0.68
C TYR A 199 8.33 18.07 -1.05
N ARG A 200 7.34 17.27 -0.64
CA ARG A 200 5.96 17.36 -1.16
C ARG A 200 4.94 17.92 -0.17
N LEU A 201 5.27 18.00 1.11
CA LEU A 201 4.33 18.49 2.11
C LEU A 201 4.79 19.82 2.69
N LYS A 202 3.85 20.74 2.86
CA LYS A 202 4.05 21.93 3.68
C LYS A 202 4.29 21.49 5.12
N GLY A 203 5.40 21.91 5.70
CA GLY A 203 5.86 21.42 7.00
C GLY A 203 6.67 20.12 6.95
N GLY A 204 6.90 19.53 5.75
CA GLY A 204 7.74 18.36 5.60
C GLY A 204 7.24 17.15 6.38
N VAL A 205 8.14 16.46 7.08
CA VAL A 205 7.81 15.27 7.88
C VAL A 205 6.88 15.57 9.05
N GLU A 206 6.84 16.82 9.54
CA GLU A 206 5.97 17.21 10.64
C GLU A 206 4.49 17.22 10.23
N ALA A 207 4.18 17.25 8.93
CA ALA A 207 2.84 17.09 8.41
C ALA A 207 2.35 15.62 8.39
N LEU A 208 3.25 14.65 8.59
CA LEU A 208 2.89 13.25 8.74
C LEU A 208 2.40 12.95 10.17
N PRO A 209 1.53 11.94 10.37
CA PRO A 209 1.26 11.41 11.69
C PRO A 209 2.55 10.95 12.38
N GLU A 210 2.64 11.12 13.69
CA GLU A 210 3.84 10.78 14.46
C GLU A 210 4.33 9.34 14.18
N GLY A 211 3.42 8.40 14.09
CA GLY A 211 3.76 6.99 13.82
C GLY A 211 4.30 6.72 12.41
N LEU A 212 4.30 7.70 11.49
CA LEU A 212 4.93 7.65 10.18
C LEU A 212 6.22 8.48 10.10
N ARG A 213 6.63 9.13 11.19
CA ARG A 213 7.87 9.89 11.24
C ARG A 213 9.02 9.00 11.68
N ILE A 214 10.19 9.22 11.10
CA ILE A 214 11.42 8.60 11.61
C ILE A 214 11.75 9.26 12.95
N LYS A 215 11.84 8.46 14.00
CA LYS A 215 12.34 8.95 15.30
C LYS A 215 13.82 9.30 15.14
N LYS A 216 14.15 10.52 15.50
CA LYS A 216 15.55 10.98 15.58
C LYS A 216 16.28 10.32 16.74
#